data_828898f881483aec82eacfe2c2b40a9b
#
_entry.id   828898f881483aec82eacfe2c2b40a9b
#
_cell.length_a   1.000
_cell.length_b   1.000
_cell.length_c   1.000
_cell.angle_alpha   90.00
_cell.angle_beta   90.00
_cell.angle_gamma   90.00
#
_symmetry.space_group_name_H-M   'P 1'
#
loop_
_entity.id
_entity.type
_entity.pdbx_description
1 polymer ?
#
loop_
_entity_poly.entity_id
_entity_poly.type
_entity_poly.pdbx_seq_one_letter_code
_entity_poly.pdbx_strand_id
1 'polypeptide(L)'
;MEKFSAVEIKADNRISEDDKVFCLRQQEAFDKAGLALQKVAEAMAAAKAEQAGILTADEDFIDRYVGGDCNVDDVYDTMKKRNHTFISTVVNYFSRKYSVELDKHEIEEHLIPTGPKEPNLPWGGYRNMSEDEIASYRQELDAYKVEKDKFEQSLRTLPLRYEQVVDEIFVQLGGFSFQEKAMNEFLSRTWNCCHSTYRDNAEEFEIKNDTLKLTGYWCSCKDDSWRSYDAWESTGSLKTLLNALAWYECRRMDEGNLWFPELFRYDTERNFFETNNMEKVKSVKLFKNGRVDIKFRSVAYVQEFVEICLRRKVA
;
A
#
# COMPACT_ATOMS: atom_id res chain seq x y z
N MET A 1 -8.35 -10.45 42.60
CA MET A 1 -8.23 -9.91 41.21
C MET A 1 -6.76 -10.07 40.81
N GLU A 2 -6.45 -11.20 40.20
CA GLU A 2 -5.11 -11.44 39.63
C GLU A 2 -4.93 -10.54 38.43
N LYS A 3 -3.88 -9.71 38.45
CA LYS A 3 -3.42 -8.92 37.33
C LYS A 3 -2.93 -9.92 36.28
N PHE A 4 -3.66 -10.04 35.17
CA PHE A 4 -3.11 -10.61 33.94
C PHE A 4 -1.93 -9.72 33.55
N SER A 5 -0.72 -10.16 33.81
CA SER A 5 0.46 -9.59 33.23
C SER A 5 0.31 -9.77 31.72
N ALA A 6 0.32 -8.65 30.97
CA ALA A 6 0.35 -8.69 29.53
C ALA A 6 1.55 -9.55 29.12
N VAL A 7 1.28 -10.71 28.53
CA VAL A 7 2.32 -11.53 27.91
C VAL A 7 2.76 -10.77 26.69
N GLU A 8 3.92 -10.12 26.75
CA GLU A 8 4.58 -9.58 25.55
C GLU A 8 4.92 -10.76 24.65
N ILE A 9 4.05 -10.98 23.67
CA ILE A 9 4.34 -11.94 22.59
C ILE A 9 5.38 -11.26 21.70
N LYS A 10 6.62 -11.71 21.78
CA LYS A 10 7.70 -11.19 20.92
C LYS A 10 7.32 -11.36 19.45
N ALA A 11 7.66 -10.40 18.61
CA ALA A 11 7.41 -10.40 17.16
C ALA A 11 7.83 -11.72 16.50
N ASP A 12 8.92 -12.29 16.94
CA ASP A 12 9.50 -13.58 16.49
C ASP A 12 8.54 -14.79 16.54
N ASN A 13 7.55 -14.77 17.43
CA ASN A 13 6.59 -15.88 17.57
C ASN A 13 5.30 -15.67 16.77
N ARG A 14 5.14 -14.51 16.13
CA ARG A 14 3.93 -14.12 15.40
C ARG A 14 4.04 -14.30 13.88
N ILE A 15 5.26 -14.44 13.38
CA ILE A 15 5.55 -14.63 11.95
C ILE A 15 6.13 -16.03 11.69
N SER A 16 6.00 -16.53 10.46
CA SER A 16 6.57 -17.82 10.09
C SER A 16 8.10 -17.77 10.04
N GLU A 17 8.76 -18.93 10.10
CA GLU A 17 10.24 -19.00 9.97
C GLU A 17 10.73 -18.44 8.62
N ASP A 18 9.99 -18.64 7.54
CA ASP A 18 10.32 -18.07 6.22
C ASP A 18 10.24 -16.54 6.24
N ASP A 19 9.23 -15.96 6.92
CA ASP A 19 9.10 -14.52 7.10
C ASP A 19 10.25 -13.96 7.89
N LYS A 20 10.63 -14.66 8.97
CA LYS A 20 11.76 -14.29 9.80
C LYS A 20 13.07 -14.28 9.01
N VAL A 21 13.31 -15.32 8.22
CA VAL A 21 14.49 -15.39 7.33
C VAL A 21 14.50 -14.23 6.35
N PHE A 22 13.35 -13.88 5.76
CA PHE A 22 13.24 -12.71 4.89
C PHE A 22 13.59 -11.41 5.65
N CYS A 23 12.96 -11.18 6.80
CA CYS A 23 13.17 -9.97 7.60
C CYS A 23 14.63 -9.82 8.04
N LEU A 24 15.26 -10.90 8.50
CA LEU A 24 16.67 -10.90 8.89
C LEU A 24 17.62 -10.55 7.72
N ARG A 25 17.34 -11.06 6.52
CA ARG A 25 18.12 -10.70 5.32
C ARG A 25 17.96 -9.21 4.97
N GLN A 26 16.74 -8.66 5.08
CA GLN A 26 16.50 -7.24 4.85
C GLN A 26 17.20 -6.39 5.91
N GLN A 27 17.15 -6.81 7.18
CA GLN A 27 17.88 -6.13 8.26
C GLN A 27 19.39 -6.10 8.01
N GLU A 28 19.97 -7.25 7.66
CA GLU A 28 21.41 -7.33 7.34
C GLU A 28 21.79 -6.41 6.17
N ALA A 29 20.98 -6.40 5.11
CA ALA A 29 21.21 -5.52 3.96
C ALA A 29 21.09 -4.04 4.33
N PHE A 30 20.09 -3.68 5.14
CA PHE A 30 19.89 -2.34 5.66
C PHE A 30 21.07 -1.87 6.52
N ASP A 31 21.51 -2.70 7.46
CA ASP A 31 22.64 -2.36 8.35
C ASP A 31 23.96 -2.20 7.57
N LYS A 32 24.26 -3.13 6.64
CA LYS A 32 25.46 -3.05 5.79
C LYS A 32 25.44 -1.85 4.86
N ALA A 33 24.30 -1.51 4.27
CA ALA A 33 24.16 -0.33 3.43
C ALA A 33 24.39 0.96 4.25
N GLY A 34 23.87 1.02 5.48
CA GLY A 34 24.10 2.14 6.37
C GLY A 34 25.58 2.37 6.68
N LEU A 35 26.28 1.31 7.06
CA LEU A 35 27.73 1.37 7.34
C LEU A 35 28.55 1.76 6.09
N ALA A 36 28.16 1.28 4.91
CA ALA A 36 28.84 1.64 3.67
C ALA A 36 28.64 3.11 3.31
N LEU A 37 27.40 3.61 3.39
CA LEU A 37 27.07 5.02 3.12
C LEU A 37 27.78 5.95 4.12
N GLN A 38 27.83 5.59 5.39
CA GLN A 38 28.57 6.36 6.40
C GLN A 38 30.03 6.51 6.04
N LYS A 39 30.71 5.42 5.64
CA LYS A 39 32.14 5.47 5.22
C LYS A 39 32.35 6.36 4.00
N VAL A 40 31.39 6.33 3.03
CA VAL A 40 31.47 7.21 1.85
C VAL A 40 31.30 8.67 2.27
N ALA A 41 30.33 9.00 3.13
CA ALA A 41 30.16 10.37 3.63
C ALA A 41 31.38 10.87 4.40
N GLU A 42 31.99 10.06 5.29
CA GLU A 42 33.17 10.39 6.02
C GLU A 42 34.40 10.63 5.08
N ALA A 43 34.56 9.76 4.06
CA ALA A 43 35.64 9.92 3.07
C ALA A 43 35.47 11.21 2.24
N MET A 44 34.25 11.54 1.83
CA MET A 44 33.95 12.76 1.08
C MET A 44 34.19 14.01 1.95
N ALA A 45 33.75 13.98 3.21
CA ALA A 45 33.98 15.09 4.14
C ALA A 45 35.47 15.32 4.41
N ALA A 46 36.23 14.24 4.59
CA ALA A 46 37.69 14.31 4.76
C ALA A 46 38.38 14.90 3.51
N ALA A 47 38.02 14.44 2.32
CA ALA A 47 38.57 14.96 1.06
C ALA A 47 38.28 16.46 0.88
N LYS A 48 37.06 16.89 1.23
CA LYS A 48 36.67 18.32 1.20
C LYS A 48 37.50 19.15 2.20
N ALA A 49 37.72 18.63 3.40
CA ALA A 49 38.54 19.30 4.42
C ALA A 49 40.01 19.41 4.02
N GLU A 50 40.60 18.39 3.40
CA GLU A 50 41.95 18.43 2.88
C GLU A 50 42.11 19.50 1.80
N GLN A 51 41.17 19.60 0.86
CA GLN A 51 41.21 20.63 -0.19
C GLN A 51 41.07 22.05 0.39
N ALA A 52 40.16 22.24 1.35
CA ALA A 52 39.97 23.52 2.02
C ALA A 52 41.26 23.98 2.78
N GLY A 53 42.12 23.06 3.17
CA GLY A 53 43.41 23.40 3.78
C GLY A 53 44.51 23.84 2.78
N ILE A 54 44.30 23.56 1.49
CA ILE A 54 45.30 23.88 0.43
C ILE A 54 44.84 25.10 -0.37
N LEU A 55 43.55 25.23 -0.67
CA LEU A 55 43.02 26.30 -1.49
C LEU A 55 42.70 27.54 -0.66
N THR A 56 42.99 28.73 -1.20
CA THR A 56 42.68 30.00 -0.52
C THR A 56 41.18 30.35 -0.71
N ALA A 57 40.65 31.19 0.19
CA ALA A 57 39.23 31.57 0.20
C ALA A 57 38.76 32.30 -1.10
N ASP A 58 39.68 32.83 -1.89
CA ASP A 58 39.41 33.53 -3.15
C ASP A 58 39.38 32.58 -4.36
N GLU A 59 39.71 31.31 -4.17
CA GLU A 59 39.67 30.31 -5.23
C GLU A 59 38.32 29.60 -5.24
N ASP A 60 37.41 30.05 -6.09
CA ASP A 60 36.05 29.49 -6.30
C ASP A 60 36.03 28.02 -6.78
N PHE A 61 37.15 27.26 -6.60
CA PHE A 61 37.30 25.92 -7.14
C PHE A 61 37.15 24.81 -6.09
N ILE A 62 36.94 25.14 -4.80
CA ILE A 62 36.89 24.16 -3.70
C ILE A 62 35.80 23.11 -3.92
N ASP A 63 34.69 23.47 -4.53
CA ASP A 63 33.58 22.56 -4.79
C ASP A 63 33.72 21.77 -6.13
N ARG A 64 34.74 22.08 -6.97
CA ARG A 64 34.90 21.44 -8.27
C ARG A 64 35.64 20.10 -8.27
N TYR A 65 36.54 19.85 -7.29
CA TYR A 65 37.28 18.60 -7.19
C TYR A 65 36.54 17.54 -6.35
N VAL A 66 35.81 17.97 -5.33
CA VAL A 66 34.93 17.11 -4.49
C VAL A 66 33.56 17.79 -4.43
N GLY A 67 32.90 17.81 -5.52
CA GLY A 67 31.59 18.43 -5.74
C GLY A 67 31.10 18.07 -7.13
N GLY A 68 30.16 18.77 -7.67
CA GLY A 68 29.54 18.46 -8.94
C GLY A 68 28.48 17.36 -8.79
N ASP A 69 28.51 16.35 -9.64
CA ASP A 69 27.49 15.29 -9.67
C ASP A 69 27.51 14.33 -8.46
N CYS A 70 28.48 14.46 -7.55
CA CYS A 70 28.58 13.64 -6.34
C CYS A 70 28.83 14.52 -5.10
N ASN A 71 27.73 14.91 -4.44
CA ASN A 71 27.77 15.72 -3.21
C ASN A 71 27.54 14.84 -1.97
N VAL A 72 28.19 15.17 -0.85
CA VAL A 72 27.95 14.50 0.44
C VAL A 72 26.49 14.56 0.87
N ASP A 73 25.75 15.62 0.49
CA ASP A 73 24.34 15.77 0.78
C ASP A 73 23.49 14.72 0.06
N ASP A 74 23.87 14.29 -1.15
CA ASP A 74 23.20 13.19 -1.86
C ASP A 74 23.36 11.85 -1.12
N VAL A 75 24.52 11.63 -0.50
CA VAL A 75 24.78 10.46 0.36
C VAL A 75 23.89 10.52 1.59
N TYR A 76 23.78 11.70 2.22
CA TYR A 76 22.91 11.89 3.38
C TYR A 76 21.43 11.71 3.06
N ASP A 77 20.99 12.21 1.91
CA ASP A 77 19.63 11.97 1.43
C ASP A 77 19.37 10.50 1.14
N THR A 78 20.35 9.78 0.60
CA THR A 78 20.27 8.34 0.41
C THR A 78 20.15 7.59 1.74
N MET A 79 20.90 8.03 2.77
CA MET A 79 20.79 7.47 4.13
C MET A 79 19.39 7.66 4.73
N LYS A 80 18.77 8.83 4.53
CA LYS A 80 17.38 9.09 4.97
C LYS A 80 16.39 8.22 4.19
N LYS A 81 16.47 8.21 2.87
CA LYS A 81 15.59 7.39 1.98
C LYS A 81 15.68 5.89 2.27
N ARG A 82 16.83 5.40 2.73
CA ARG A 82 17.04 4.01 3.14
C ARG A 82 16.00 3.57 4.19
N ASN A 83 15.67 4.44 5.16
CA ASN A 83 14.71 4.13 6.22
C ASN A 83 13.32 3.84 5.64
N HIS A 84 12.82 4.70 4.76
CA HIS A 84 11.55 4.50 4.05
C HIS A 84 11.58 3.24 3.17
N THR A 85 12.70 3.00 2.48
CA THR A 85 12.86 1.81 1.63
C THR A 85 12.80 0.53 2.45
N PHE A 86 13.41 0.51 3.63
CA PHE A 86 13.40 -0.65 4.52
C PHE A 86 11.98 -0.97 5.00
N ILE A 87 11.27 0.02 5.55
CA ILE A 87 9.89 -0.13 5.99
C ILE A 87 9.01 -0.60 4.83
N SER A 88 9.06 0.11 3.71
CA SER A 88 8.28 -0.24 2.51
C SER A 88 8.55 -1.67 2.01
N THR A 89 9.80 -2.14 2.07
CA THR A 89 10.16 -3.48 1.62
C THR A 89 9.54 -4.54 2.50
N VAL A 90 9.62 -4.37 3.83
CA VAL A 90 9.03 -5.32 4.79
C VAL A 90 7.51 -5.31 4.69
N VAL A 91 6.87 -4.14 4.71
CA VAL A 91 5.41 -4.01 4.59
C VAL A 91 4.89 -4.60 3.28
N ASN A 92 5.51 -4.28 2.15
CA ASN A 92 5.10 -4.82 0.84
C ASN A 92 5.26 -6.34 0.75
N TYR A 93 6.27 -6.92 1.41
CA TYR A 93 6.42 -8.37 1.47
C TYR A 93 5.22 -9.02 2.16
N PHE A 94 4.86 -8.55 3.36
CA PHE A 94 3.71 -9.10 4.10
C PHE A 94 2.39 -8.85 3.37
N SER A 95 2.18 -7.64 2.84
CA SER A 95 0.99 -7.30 2.07
C SER A 95 0.80 -8.24 0.87
N ARG A 96 1.85 -8.49 0.10
CA ARG A 96 1.79 -9.38 -1.08
C ARG A 96 1.65 -10.84 -0.71
N LYS A 97 2.44 -11.33 0.27
CA LYS A 97 2.43 -12.74 0.68
C LYS A 97 1.09 -13.17 1.23
N TYR A 98 0.45 -12.31 2.01
CA TYR A 98 -0.79 -12.61 2.71
C TYR A 98 -2.02 -11.98 2.08
N SER A 99 -1.86 -11.21 0.99
CA SER A 99 -2.95 -10.51 0.29
C SER A 99 -3.76 -9.60 1.23
N VAL A 100 -3.07 -8.86 2.11
CA VAL A 100 -3.66 -7.89 3.06
C VAL A 100 -3.31 -6.46 2.66
N GLU A 101 -4.23 -5.54 2.89
CA GLU A 101 -3.99 -4.11 2.73
C GLU A 101 -3.33 -3.56 4.00
N LEU A 102 -2.09 -3.06 3.85
CA LEU A 102 -1.33 -2.44 4.93
C LEU A 102 -0.99 -1.00 4.53
N ASP A 103 -1.25 -0.05 5.42
CA ASP A 103 -0.89 1.34 5.21
C ASP A 103 0.57 1.58 5.64
N LYS A 104 1.46 1.60 4.64
CA LYS A 104 2.88 1.86 4.87
C LYS A 104 3.16 3.27 5.40
N HIS A 105 2.30 4.28 5.05
CA HIS A 105 2.51 5.65 5.50
C HIS A 105 2.24 5.79 6.98
N GLU A 106 1.18 5.18 7.48
CA GLU A 106 0.90 5.14 8.92
C GLU A 106 2.05 4.47 9.69
N ILE A 107 2.60 3.36 9.18
CA ILE A 107 3.77 2.69 9.79
C ILE A 107 5.01 3.60 9.73
N GLU A 108 5.25 4.28 8.62
CA GLU A 108 6.34 5.23 8.48
C GLU A 108 6.22 6.39 9.48
N GLU A 109 5.02 6.97 9.64
CA GLU A 109 4.74 8.05 10.59
C GLU A 109 4.98 7.64 12.05
N HIS A 110 4.73 6.38 12.41
CA HIS A 110 4.99 5.87 13.75
C HIS A 110 6.48 5.57 14.01
N LEU A 111 7.21 5.10 13.00
CA LEU A 111 8.60 4.64 13.16
C LEU A 111 9.64 5.71 12.83
N ILE A 112 9.32 6.67 11.97
CA ILE A 112 10.22 7.76 11.59
C ILE A 112 9.78 9.02 12.33
N PRO A 113 10.64 9.61 13.16
CA PRO A 113 10.31 10.83 13.88
C PRO A 113 9.90 11.98 12.93
N THR A 114 8.97 12.80 13.36
CA THR A 114 8.57 14.01 12.64
C THR A 114 9.55 15.14 12.95
N GLY A 115 10.02 15.84 11.92
CA GLY A 115 10.97 16.93 12.06
C GLY A 115 10.37 18.20 12.70
N PRO A 116 11.23 19.13 13.13
CA PRO A 116 10.79 20.41 13.65
C PRO A 116 10.04 21.19 12.57
N LYS A 117 9.06 21.97 12.98
CA LYS A 117 8.28 22.83 12.07
C LYS A 117 9.02 24.15 11.84
N GLU A 118 9.15 24.53 10.58
CA GLU A 118 9.70 25.81 10.21
C GLU A 118 8.83 26.96 10.76
N PRO A 119 9.44 28.00 11.36
CA PRO A 119 8.71 29.16 11.82
C PRO A 119 7.94 29.81 10.66
N ASN A 120 6.66 30.12 10.88
CA ASN A 120 5.83 30.74 9.84
C ASN A 120 6.21 32.20 9.63
N LEU A 121 6.61 32.54 8.41
CA LEU A 121 6.75 33.96 8.03
C LEU A 121 5.34 34.57 7.87
N PRO A 122 5.01 35.64 8.54
CA PRO A 122 3.71 36.30 8.41
C PRO A 122 3.39 36.70 6.97
N TRP A 123 2.09 36.74 6.65
CA TRP A 123 1.65 37.11 5.31
C TRP A 123 2.12 38.54 4.97
N GLY A 124 2.79 38.70 3.83
CA GLY A 124 3.45 39.97 3.45
C GLY A 124 4.94 40.03 3.76
N GLY A 125 5.48 38.98 4.42
CA GLY A 125 6.91 38.85 4.74
C GLY A 125 7.42 39.96 5.66
N TYR A 126 8.71 40.20 5.64
CA TYR A 126 9.39 41.21 6.48
C TYR A 126 8.86 42.64 6.33
N ARG A 127 8.12 42.96 5.26
CA ARG A 127 7.58 44.31 5.02
C ARG A 127 6.52 44.75 6.05
N ASN A 128 5.85 43.80 6.67
CA ASN A 128 4.77 44.03 7.62
C ASN A 128 5.18 43.78 9.08
N MET A 129 6.45 43.55 9.33
CA MET A 129 6.99 43.27 10.65
C MET A 129 7.76 44.49 11.21
N SER A 130 7.66 44.71 12.49
CA SER A 130 8.53 45.65 13.23
C SER A 130 9.95 45.10 13.32
N GLU A 131 10.92 45.96 13.67
CA GLU A 131 12.31 45.54 13.86
C GLU A 131 12.46 44.46 14.94
N ASP A 132 11.68 44.56 16.03
CA ASP A 132 11.68 43.59 17.12
C ASP A 132 11.10 42.23 16.68
N GLU A 133 10.02 42.23 15.89
CA GLU A 133 9.44 41.01 15.33
C GLU A 133 10.39 40.32 14.34
N ILE A 134 11.12 41.10 13.51
CA ILE A 134 12.13 40.60 12.61
C ILE A 134 13.28 39.95 13.40
N ALA A 135 13.72 40.60 14.49
CA ALA A 135 14.77 40.05 15.34
C ALA A 135 14.33 38.75 16.02
N SER A 136 13.11 38.67 16.55
CA SER A 136 12.54 37.45 17.13
C SER A 136 12.42 36.35 16.11
N TYR A 137 11.88 36.61 14.92
CA TYR A 137 11.76 35.62 13.84
C TYR A 137 13.12 35.06 13.40
N ARG A 138 14.14 35.93 13.29
CA ARG A 138 15.50 35.45 12.96
C ARG A 138 16.06 34.53 14.02
N GLN A 139 15.84 34.87 15.31
CA GLN A 139 16.28 33.98 16.40
C GLN A 139 15.56 32.61 16.36
N GLU A 140 14.25 32.59 16.11
CA GLU A 140 13.47 31.37 15.94
C GLU A 140 13.96 30.57 14.74
N LEU A 141 14.26 31.24 13.61
CA LEU A 141 14.76 30.61 12.40
C LEU A 141 16.16 29.98 12.62
N ASP A 142 17.03 30.64 13.36
CA ASP A 142 18.37 30.11 13.66
C ASP A 142 18.27 28.92 14.65
N ALA A 143 17.38 28.98 15.64
CA ALA A 143 17.09 27.86 16.51
C ALA A 143 16.53 26.66 15.72
N TYR A 144 15.58 26.91 14.81
CA TYR A 144 15.03 25.90 13.91
C TYR A 144 16.09 25.22 13.05
N LYS A 145 17.03 25.98 12.46
CA LYS A 145 18.11 25.41 11.65
C LYS A 145 18.98 24.43 12.47
N VAL A 146 19.36 24.83 13.69
CA VAL A 146 20.15 23.96 14.58
C VAL A 146 19.37 22.69 14.95
N GLU A 147 18.08 22.80 15.24
CA GLU A 147 17.24 21.67 15.56
C GLU A 147 17.03 20.76 14.34
N LYS A 148 16.80 21.35 13.16
CA LYS A 148 16.69 20.64 11.90
C LYS A 148 17.95 19.84 11.58
N ASP A 149 19.13 20.42 11.74
CA ASP A 149 20.41 19.71 11.50
C ASP A 149 20.57 18.51 12.44
N LYS A 150 20.25 18.67 13.73
CA LYS A 150 20.26 17.58 14.71
C LYS A 150 19.27 16.47 14.32
N PHE A 151 18.07 16.87 13.92
CA PHE A 151 17.04 15.95 13.47
C PHE A 151 17.49 15.17 12.23
N GLU A 152 18.02 15.84 11.23
CA GLU A 152 18.55 15.19 10.03
C GLU A 152 19.68 14.21 10.33
N GLN A 153 20.58 14.55 11.24
CA GLN A 153 21.62 13.64 11.73
C GLN A 153 21.01 12.40 12.40
N SER A 154 19.97 12.56 13.21
CA SER A 154 19.28 11.44 13.85
C SER A 154 18.62 10.50 12.84
N LEU A 155 18.05 11.03 11.74
CA LEU A 155 17.48 10.22 10.67
C LEU A 155 18.52 9.38 9.91
N ARG A 156 19.75 9.90 9.73
CA ARG A 156 20.83 9.18 9.06
C ARG A 156 21.27 7.93 9.83
N THR A 157 21.18 7.98 11.15
CA THR A 157 21.61 6.91 12.08
C THR A 157 20.44 6.22 12.77
N LEU A 158 19.20 6.40 12.28
CA LEU A 158 18.00 5.84 12.90
C LEU A 158 18.13 4.30 13.02
N PRO A 159 18.08 3.73 14.25
CA PRO A 159 18.27 2.30 14.48
C PRO A 159 16.98 1.53 14.26
N LEU A 160 16.48 1.51 13.02
CA LEU A 160 15.29 0.74 12.67
C LEU A 160 15.56 -0.76 12.75
N ARG A 161 14.60 -1.49 13.32
CA ARG A 161 14.60 -2.94 13.42
C ARG A 161 13.35 -3.51 12.75
N TYR A 162 13.50 -4.67 12.10
CA TYR A 162 12.36 -5.33 11.45
C TYR A 162 11.26 -5.69 12.44
N GLU A 163 11.62 -6.00 13.69
CA GLU A 163 10.66 -6.32 14.77
C GLU A 163 9.69 -5.16 15.00
N GLN A 164 10.19 -3.92 14.96
CA GLN A 164 9.35 -2.72 15.10
C GLN A 164 8.37 -2.59 13.93
N VAL A 165 8.84 -2.84 12.70
CA VAL A 165 7.96 -2.80 11.51
C VAL A 165 6.90 -3.90 11.60
N VAL A 166 7.29 -5.10 12.04
CA VAL A 166 6.36 -6.22 12.24
C VAL A 166 5.35 -5.91 13.35
N ASP A 167 5.78 -5.27 14.43
CA ASP A 167 4.86 -4.87 15.52
C ASP A 167 3.79 -3.89 15.00
N GLU A 168 4.17 -2.88 14.22
CA GLU A 168 3.22 -1.95 13.60
C GLU A 168 2.27 -2.64 12.61
N ILE A 169 2.77 -3.61 11.84
CA ILE A 169 1.90 -4.44 10.98
C ILE A 169 0.85 -5.16 11.84
N PHE A 170 1.22 -5.74 12.97
CA PHE A 170 0.25 -6.40 13.86
C PHE A 170 -0.72 -5.43 14.54
N VAL A 171 -0.33 -4.20 14.78
CA VAL A 171 -1.25 -3.13 15.22
C VAL A 171 -2.32 -2.89 14.16
N GLN A 172 -1.93 -2.75 12.88
CA GLN A 172 -2.87 -2.57 11.77
C GLN A 172 -3.76 -3.79 11.50
N LEU A 173 -3.30 -4.99 11.83
CA LEU A 173 -4.15 -6.18 11.74
C LEU A 173 -5.31 -6.16 12.76
N GLY A 174 -5.23 -5.32 13.82
CA GLY A 174 -6.32 -5.13 14.77
C GLY A 174 -6.66 -6.38 15.57
N GLY A 175 -5.69 -7.25 15.82
CA GLY A 175 -5.88 -8.53 16.54
C GLY A 175 -6.32 -9.70 15.65
N PHE A 176 -6.51 -9.50 14.37
CA PHE A 176 -6.77 -10.58 13.41
C PHE A 176 -5.45 -11.23 12.97
N SER A 177 -5.53 -12.50 12.58
CA SER A 177 -4.47 -13.13 11.80
C SER A 177 -4.44 -12.57 10.38
N PHE A 178 -3.33 -12.72 9.66
CA PHE A 178 -3.23 -12.33 8.24
C PHE A 178 -4.35 -12.95 7.38
N GLN A 179 -4.68 -14.23 7.62
CA GLN A 179 -5.73 -14.92 6.87
C GLN A 179 -7.13 -14.36 7.17
N GLU A 180 -7.44 -14.06 8.43
CA GLU A 180 -8.71 -13.44 8.82
C GLU A 180 -8.83 -12.04 8.24
N LYS A 181 -7.77 -11.24 8.31
CA LYS A 181 -7.74 -9.90 7.74
C LYS A 181 -7.95 -9.93 6.22
N ALA A 182 -7.20 -10.79 5.50
CA ALA A 182 -7.34 -10.97 4.06
C ALA A 182 -8.76 -11.39 3.67
N MET A 183 -9.37 -12.32 4.44
CA MET A 183 -10.76 -12.74 4.21
C MET A 183 -11.75 -11.61 4.46
N ASN A 184 -11.57 -10.84 5.53
CA ASN A 184 -12.43 -9.72 5.85
C ASN A 184 -12.36 -8.63 4.76
N GLU A 185 -11.18 -8.30 4.28
CA GLU A 185 -10.97 -7.34 3.18
C GLU A 185 -11.59 -7.84 1.87
N PHE A 186 -11.40 -9.12 1.57
CA PHE A 186 -11.99 -9.75 0.39
C PHE A 186 -13.52 -9.70 0.40
N LEU A 187 -14.14 -10.05 1.53
CA LEU A 187 -15.59 -9.98 1.70
C LEU A 187 -16.10 -8.54 1.67
N SER A 188 -15.38 -7.61 2.31
CA SER A 188 -15.73 -6.18 2.28
C SER A 188 -15.69 -5.60 0.87
N ARG A 189 -14.64 -5.92 0.08
CA ARG A 189 -14.56 -5.51 -1.34
C ARG A 189 -15.71 -6.08 -2.16
N THR A 190 -16.05 -7.35 -1.95
CA THR A 190 -17.15 -8.00 -2.64
C THR A 190 -18.49 -7.38 -2.27
N TRP A 191 -18.71 -7.10 -0.98
CA TRP A 191 -19.91 -6.41 -0.49
C TRP A 191 -20.03 -5.01 -1.11
N ASN A 192 -18.96 -4.22 -1.07
CA ASN A 192 -18.94 -2.86 -1.62
C ASN A 192 -19.26 -2.81 -3.13
N CYS A 193 -18.84 -3.83 -3.90
CA CYS A 193 -19.20 -3.91 -5.32
C CYS A 193 -20.68 -4.12 -5.56
N CYS A 194 -21.40 -4.73 -4.62
CA CYS A 194 -22.79 -5.17 -4.78
C CYS A 194 -23.81 -4.27 -4.08
N HIS A 195 -23.34 -3.19 -3.41
CA HIS A 195 -24.20 -2.26 -2.67
C HIS A 195 -23.93 -0.82 -3.09
N SER A 196 -24.98 -0.08 -3.34
CA SER A 196 -24.89 1.31 -3.76
C SER A 196 -24.55 2.22 -2.58
N THR A 197 -23.43 2.92 -2.64
CA THR A 197 -23.08 3.96 -1.66
C THR A 197 -24.00 5.19 -1.70
N TYR A 198 -24.70 5.40 -2.82
CA TYR A 198 -25.61 6.53 -3.05
C TYR A 198 -27.06 6.29 -2.62
N ARG A 199 -27.42 5.03 -2.30
CA ARG A 199 -28.79 4.61 -1.99
C ARG A 199 -28.84 3.81 -0.68
N ASP A 200 -28.30 4.34 0.39
CA ASP A 200 -28.30 3.71 1.72
C ASP A 200 -27.89 2.22 1.71
N ASN A 201 -26.85 1.91 0.95
CA ASN A 201 -26.35 0.54 0.78
C ASN A 201 -27.40 -0.44 0.20
N ALA A 202 -28.28 0.04 -0.67
CA ALA A 202 -29.22 -0.84 -1.35
C ALA A 202 -28.51 -1.90 -2.19
N GLU A 203 -29.01 -3.13 -2.13
CA GLU A 203 -28.52 -4.25 -2.95
C GLU A 203 -28.68 -3.93 -4.45
N GLU A 204 -27.60 -4.01 -5.22
CA GLU A 204 -27.59 -3.86 -6.70
C GLU A 204 -27.67 -5.22 -7.39
N PHE A 205 -28.38 -6.17 -6.78
CA PHE A 205 -28.63 -7.49 -7.32
C PHE A 205 -30.02 -8.02 -6.93
N GLU A 206 -30.49 -9.00 -7.70
CA GLU A 206 -31.74 -9.75 -7.44
C GLU A 206 -31.47 -11.24 -7.60
N ILE A 207 -32.13 -12.05 -6.76
CA ILE A 207 -32.18 -13.50 -6.93
C ILE A 207 -33.49 -13.88 -7.62
N LYS A 208 -33.37 -14.57 -8.78
CA LYS A 208 -34.52 -15.15 -9.45
C LYS A 208 -34.27 -16.62 -9.76
N ASN A 209 -34.91 -17.49 -9.00
CA ASN A 209 -34.67 -18.93 -9.02
C ASN A 209 -33.16 -19.23 -8.75
N ASP A 210 -32.49 -19.93 -9.66
CA ASP A 210 -31.08 -20.29 -9.62
C ASP A 210 -30.14 -19.21 -10.20
N THR A 211 -30.64 -18.01 -10.44
CA THR A 211 -29.91 -16.94 -11.12
C THR A 211 -29.76 -15.70 -10.23
N LEU A 212 -28.52 -15.25 -10.06
CA LEU A 212 -28.16 -13.95 -9.51
C LEU A 212 -28.11 -12.94 -10.65
N LYS A 213 -28.92 -11.90 -10.58
CA LYS A 213 -28.98 -10.81 -11.55
C LYS A 213 -28.36 -9.57 -10.95
N LEU A 214 -27.29 -9.10 -11.56
CA LEU A 214 -26.61 -7.86 -11.18
C LEU A 214 -27.25 -6.70 -11.95
N THR A 215 -27.92 -5.79 -11.25
CA THR A 215 -28.75 -4.75 -11.86
C THR A 215 -28.02 -3.45 -12.18
N GLY A 216 -26.79 -3.28 -11.70
CA GLY A 216 -25.96 -2.11 -11.96
C GLY A 216 -25.21 -2.18 -13.31
N TYR A 217 -24.16 -1.33 -13.43
CA TYR A 217 -23.29 -1.28 -14.60
C TYR A 217 -22.05 -2.18 -14.37
N TRP A 218 -22.16 -3.44 -14.76
CA TRP A 218 -21.15 -4.48 -14.52
C TRP A 218 -20.31 -4.81 -15.75
N CYS A 219 -20.81 -4.49 -16.93
CA CYS A 219 -20.10 -4.68 -18.19
C CYS A 219 -20.46 -3.59 -19.17
N SER A 220 -19.64 -3.39 -20.19
CA SER A 220 -19.96 -2.55 -21.35
C SER A 220 -19.88 -3.37 -22.63
N CYS A 221 -20.61 -2.93 -23.64
CA CYS A 221 -20.50 -3.43 -25.01
C CYS A 221 -20.11 -2.26 -25.89
N LYS A 222 -18.94 -2.34 -26.54
CA LYS A 222 -18.49 -1.36 -27.53
C LYS A 222 -18.94 -1.84 -28.90
N ASP A 223 -19.87 -1.10 -29.45
CA ASP A 223 -20.33 -1.25 -30.84
C ASP A 223 -19.44 -0.31 -31.70
N ASP A 224 -18.26 -0.81 -32.07
CA ASP A 224 -17.31 -0.04 -32.85
C ASP A 224 -17.58 -0.32 -34.33
N SER A 225 -17.94 0.71 -35.09
CA SER A 225 -18.24 0.59 -36.51
C SER A 225 -17.09 0.02 -37.38
N TRP A 226 -15.89 -0.08 -36.77
CA TRP A 226 -14.69 -0.66 -37.37
C TRP A 226 -14.48 -2.13 -37.08
N ARG A 227 -15.27 -2.71 -36.11
CA ARG A 227 -15.18 -4.12 -35.76
C ARG A 227 -16.37 -4.88 -36.33
N SER A 228 -16.13 -6.09 -36.77
CA SER A 228 -17.17 -6.98 -37.28
C SER A 228 -17.96 -7.71 -36.16
N TYR A 229 -17.68 -7.40 -34.88
CA TYR A 229 -18.26 -8.04 -33.71
C TYR A 229 -18.44 -7.08 -32.54
N ASP A 230 -19.40 -7.39 -31.66
CA ASP A 230 -19.57 -6.71 -30.38
C ASP A 230 -18.37 -6.99 -29.45
N ALA A 231 -17.70 -5.96 -28.95
CA ALA A 231 -16.62 -6.09 -27.98
C ALA A 231 -17.14 -5.88 -26.54
N TRP A 232 -17.07 -6.90 -25.72
CA TRP A 232 -17.53 -6.88 -24.33
C TRP A 232 -16.38 -6.66 -23.39
N GLU A 233 -16.56 -5.73 -22.43
CA GLU A 233 -15.58 -5.35 -21.44
C GLU A 233 -16.17 -5.51 -20.04
N SER A 234 -15.45 -6.21 -19.15
CA SER A 234 -15.83 -6.41 -17.75
C SER A 234 -15.32 -5.26 -16.89
N THR A 235 -16.16 -4.70 -16.02
CA THR A 235 -15.73 -3.70 -15.03
C THR A 235 -14.86 -4.31 -13.94
N GLY A 236 -14.15 -3.47 -13.18
CA GLY A 236 -13.42 -3.89 -11.98
C GLY A 236 -14.33 -4.59 -10.95
N SER A 237 -15.56 -4.06 -10.76
CA SER A 237 -16.55 -4.66 -9.87
C SER A 237 -16.94 -6.08 -10.30
N LEU A 238 -17.15 -6.30 -11.61
CA LEU A 238 -17.43 -7.65 -12.11
C LEU A 238 -16.25 -8.59 -11.85
N LYS A 239 -15.01 -8.14 -12.09
CA LYS A 239 -13.81 -8.96 -11.82
C LYS A 239 -13.67 -9.31 -10.34
N THR A 240 -13.98 -8.38 -9.43
CA THR A 240 -14.04 -8.64 -7.98
C THR A 240 -15.07 -9.73 -7.66
N LEU A 241 -16.26 -9.65 -8.24
CA LEU A 241 -17.30 -10.66 -8.02
C LEU A 241 -16.93 -12.02 -8.62
N LEU A 242 -16.25 -12.05 -9.78
CA LEU A 242 -15.75 -13.30 -10.38
C LEU A 242 -14.68 -13.97 -9.50
N ASN A 243 -13.84 -13.19 -8.81
CA ASN A 243 -12.95 -13.71 -7.78
C ASN A 243 -13.73 -14.31 -6.61
N ALA A 244 -14.84 -13.66 -6.19
CA ALA A 244 -15.70 -14.21 -5.14
C ALA A 244 -16.38 -15.52 -5.55
N LEU A 245 -16.81 -15.65 -6.81
CA LEU A 245 -17.34 -16.91 -7.34
C LEU A 245 -16.29 -18.01 -7.36
N ALA A 246 -15.05 -17.70 -7.80
CA ALA A 246 -13.95 -18.64 -7.77
C ALA A 246 -13.63 -19.11 -6.36
N TRP A 247 -13.57 -18.16 -5.39
CA TRP A 247 -13.39 -18.50 -3.99
C TRP A 247 -14.54 -19.38 -3.44
N TYR A 248 -15.78 -19.06 -3.81
CA TYR A 248 -16.92 -19.88 -3.41
C TYR A 248 -16.83 -21.30 -3.93
N GLU A 249 -16.29 -21.48 -5.13
CA GLU A 249 -16.09 -22.78 -5.76
C GLU A 249 -14.96 -23.58 -5.12
N CYS A 250 -13.76 -22.99 -5.01
CA CYS A 250 -12.51 -23.72 -4.66
C CYS A 250 -11.86 -23.27 -3.34
N ARG A 251 -12.41 -22.26 -2.64
CA ARG A 251 -11.87 -21.68 -1.39
C ARG A 251 -10.48 -21.06 -1.54
N ARG A 252 -10.09 -20.64 -2.75
CA ARG A 252 -8.86 -19.90 -3.03
C ARG A 252 -9.18 -18.49 -3.50
N MET A 253 -8.48 -17.50 -2.93
CA MET A 253 -8.67 -16.11 -3.30
C MET A 253 -7.97 -15.79 -4.62
N ASP A 254 -8.48 -14.75 -5.32
CA ASP A 254 -7.89 -14.18 -6.54
C ASP A 254 -7.69 -15.15 -7.72
N GLU A 255 -8.40 -16.26 -7.75
CA GLU A 255 -8.37 -17.22 -8.85
C GLU A 255 -9.44 -16.99 -9.94
N GLY A 256 -10.17 -15.89 -9.91
CA GLY A 256 -11.19 -15.59 -10.92
C GLY A 256 -10.66 -15.62 -12.35
N ASN A 257 -9.42 -15.19 -12.57
CA ASN A 257 -8.77 -15.24 -13.88
C ASN A 257 -8.56 -16.68 -14.39
N LEU A 258 -8.36 -17.67 -13.53
CA LEU A 258 -8.22 -19.07 -13.93
C LEU A 258 -9.56 -19.67 -14.32
N TRP A 259 -10.65 -19.29 -13.65
CA TRP A 259 -11.99 -19.82 -13.90
C TRP A 259 -12.74 -19.08 -15.01
N PHE A 260 -12.47 -17.77 -15.17
CA PHE A 260 -13.12 -16.88 -16.14
C PHE A 260 -12.09 -16.11 -16.99
N PRO A 261 -11.12 -16.77 -17.65
CA PRO A 261 -9.98 -16.07 -18.27
C PRO A 261 -10.38 -15.06 -19.35
N GLU A 262 -11.46 -15.30 -20.08
CA GLU A 262 -11.94 -14.39 -21.10
C GLU A 262 -12.50 -13.08 -20.50
N LEU A 263 -13.13 -13.14 -19.33
CA LEU A 263 -13.70 -11.97 -18.64
C LEU A 263 -12.64 -11.10 -17.93
N PHE A 264 -11.42 -11.61 -17.77
CA PHE A 264 -10.29 -10.84 -17.22
C PHE A 264 -9.42 -10.17 -18.29
N ARG A 265 -9.64 -10.48 -19.57
CA ARG A 265 -8.99 -9.79 -20.70
C ARG A 265 -9.52 -8.35 -20.83
N TYR A 266 -8.90 -7.58 -21.74
CA TYR A 266 -9.33 -6.21 -22.03
C TYR A 266 -10.74 -6.23 -22.65
N ASP A 267 -10.97 -7.08 -23.65
CA ASP A 267 -12.29 -7.31 -24.26
C ASP A 267 -12.47 -8.78 -24.67
N THR A 268 -13.72 -9.14 -24.95
CA THR A 268 -14.11 -10.46 -25.47
C THR A 268 -15.24 -10.31 -26.48
N GLU A 269 -15.27 -11.18 -27.50
CA GLU A 269 -16.35 -11.25 -28.50
C GLU A 269 -17.63 -11.91 -27.98
N ARG A 270 -17.52 -12.61 -26.84
CA ARG A 270 -18.59 -13.39 -26.26
C ARG A 270 -19.31 -12.64 -25.15
N ASN A 271 -20.59 -12.82 -25.06
CA ASN A 271 -21.42 -12.36 -23.96
C ASN A 271 -21.99 -13.49 -23.10
N PHE A 272 -21.64 -14.75 -23.42
CA PHE A 272 -22.12 -15.93 -22.70
C PHE A 272 -20.99 -16.94 -22.48
N PHE A 273 -20.82 -17.32 -21.21
CA PHE A 273 -19.72 -18.18 -20.75
C PHE A 273 -20.29 -19.33 -19.94
N GLU A 274 -20.17 -20.56 -20.43
CA GLU A 274 -20.47 -21.77 -19.68
C GLU A 274 -19.27 -22.21 -18.85
N THR A 275 -19.53 -22.67 -17.63
CA THR A 275 -18.52 -23.14 -16.68
C THR A 275 -18.62 -24.65 -16.49
N ASN A 276 -18.10 -25.41 -17.47
CA ASN A 276 -18.23 -26.85 -17.44
C ASN A 276 -17.48 -27.53 -16.28
N ASN A 277 -16.41 -26.91 -15.78
CA ASN A 277 -15.56 -27.43 -14.72
C ASN A 277 -15.94 -26.94 -13.31
N MET A 278 -16.98 -26.13 -13.17
CA MET A 278 -17.44 -25.64 -11.86
C MET A 278 -18.63 -26.48 -11.38
N GLU A 279 -18.64 -26.82 -10.09
CA GLU A 279 -19.72 -27.61 -9.48
C GLU A 279 -20.94 -26.75 -9.13
N LYS A 280 -20.74 -25.47 -8.79
CA LYS A 280 -21.77 -24.58 -8.27
C LYS A 280 -22.27 -23.58 -9.28
N VAL A 281 -21.37 -22.96 -10.05
CA VAL A 281 -21.71 -21.97 -11.09
C VAL A 281 -21.88 -22.67 -12.44
N LYS A 282 -22.95 -22.31 -13.15
CA LYS A 282 -23.30 -22.90 -14.45
C LYS A 282 -22.90 -22.01 -15.62
N SER A 283 -23.18 -20.70 -15.55
CA SER A 283 -22.88 -19.78 -16.64
C SER A 283 -22.92 -18.32 -16.19
N VAL A 284 -22.23 -17.46 -16.95
CA VAL A 284 -22.25 -15.99 -16.82
C VAL A 284 -22.71 -15.42 -18.16
N LYS A 285 -23.65 -14.47 -18.13
CA LYS A 285 -24.20 -13.80 -19.32
C LYS A 285 -24.16 -12.29 -19.16
N LEU A 286 -23.55 -11.60 -20.13
CA LEU A 286 -23.47 -10.15 -20.22
C LEU A 286 -24.58 -9.59 -21.10
N PHE A 287 -25.09 -8.39 -20.78
CA PHE A 287 -26.16 -7.71 -21.52
C PHE A 287 -25.73 -6.28 -21.91
N LYS A 288 -26.16 -5.80 -23.08
CA LYS A 288 -25.80 -4.47 -23.62
C LYS A 288 -26.18 -3.29 -22.69
N ASN A 289 -27.12 -3.49 -21.78
CA ASN A 289 -27.52 -2.49 -20.78
C ASN A 289 -26.64 -2.53 -19.50
N GLY A 290 -25.52 -3.22 -19.52
CA GLY A 290 -24.60 -3.33 -18.39
C GLY A 290 -24.93 -4.41 -17.37
N ARG A 291 -26.13 -5.02 -17.44
CA ARG A 291 -26.54 -6.10 -16.54
C ARG A 291 -25.73 -7.37 -16.78
N VAL A 292 -25.52 -8.15 -15.70
CA VAL A 292 -24.92 -9.48 -15.77
C VAL A 292 -25.81 -10.48 -15.03
N ASP A 293 -26.09 -11.62 -15.66
CA ASP A 293 -26.79 -12.74 -15.05
C ASP A 293 -25.80 -13.88 -14.79
N ILE A 294 -25.73 -14.34 -13.53
CA ILE A 294 -24.90 -15.46 -13.11
C ILE A 294 -25.84 -16.60 -12.73
N LYS A 295 -25.80 -17.68 -13.49
CA LYS A 295 -26.64 -18.85 -13.25
C LYS A 295 -25.88 -19.88 -12.45
N PHE A 296 -26.46 -20.35 -11.37
CA PHE A 296 -25.97 -21.44 -10.54
C PHE A 296 -26.61 -22.77 -10.94
N ARG A 297 -26.05 -23.87 -10.47
CA ARG A 297 -26.61 -25.21 -10.74
C ARG A 297 -27.80 -25.55 -9.82
N SER A 298 -27.98 -24.82 -8.74
CA SER A 298 -29.15 -24.95 -7.86
C SER A 298 -29.51 -23.64 -7.17
N VAL A 299 -30.74 -23.53 -6.71
CA VAL A 299 -31.21 -22.40 -5.88
C VAL A 299 -30.46 -22.31 -4.56
N ALA A 300 -30.09 -23.44 -3.97
CA ALA A 300 -29.34 -23.48 -2.72
C ALA A 300 -27.95 -22.81 -2.88
N TYR A 301 -27.28 -23.06 -3.99
CA TYR A 301 -25.94 -22.46 -4.23
C TYR A 301 -26.00 -20.93 -4.41
N VAL A 302 -27.00 -20.38 -5.08
CA VAL A 302 -27.11 -18.92 -5.21
C VAL A 302 -27.43 -18.28 -3.85
N GLN A 303 -28.30 -18.89 -3.04
CA GLN A 303 -28.64 -18.40 -1.71
C GLN A 303 -27.41 -18.44 -0.78
N GLU A 304 -26.69 -19.56 -0.74
CA GLU A 304 -25.47 -19.70 0.04
C GLU A 304 -24.40 -18.68 -0.37
N PHE A 305 -24.17 -18.50 -1.67
CA PHE A 305 -23.22 -17.51 -2.19
C PHE A 305 -23.59 -16.09 -1.74
N VAL A 306 -24.84 -15.70 -1.89
CA VAL A 306 -25.33 -14.37 -1.52
C VAL A 306 -25.17 -14.12 -0.03
N GLU A 307 -25.56 -15.08 0.82
CA GLU A 307 -25.44 -14.92 2.27
C GLU A 307 -23.97 -14.83 2.74
N ILE A 308 -23.07 -15.61 2.15
CA ILE A 308 -21.66 -15.63 2.56
C ILE A 308 -20.89 -14.43 2.00
N CYS A 309 -21.09 -14.10 0.71
CA CYS A 309 -20.22 -13.17 0.00
C CYS A 309 -20.82 -11.77 -0.19
N LEU A 310 -22.16 -11.65 -0.31
CA LEU A 310 -22.78 -10.39 -0.69
C LEU A 310 -23.53 -9.70 0.47
N ARG A 311 -24.09 -10.42 1.40
CA ARG A 311 -24.86 -9.86 2.53
C ARG A 311 -24.07 -9.74 3.82
N ARG A 312 -22.99 -10.46 3.93
CA ARG A 312 -22.13 -10.38 5.11
C ARG A 312 -21.30 -9.10 5.09
N LYS A 313 -21.82 -8.05 5.72
CA LYS A 313 -21.03 -6.85 6.00
C LYS A 313 -19.99 -7.20 7.09
N VAL A 314 -18.74 -7.15 6.74
CA VAL A 314 -17.63 -7.27 7.72
C VAL A 314 -17.40 -5.88 8.29
N ALA A 315 -17.43 -5.78 9.62
CA ALA A 315 -17.21 -4.52 10.35
C ALA A 315 -15.74 -4.14 10.36
#